data_150abb5dcda5ee27f67f230c48dfea8d
#
_entry.id   150abb5dcda5ee27f67f230c48dfea8d
#
_cell.length_a   1.000
_cell.length_b   1.000
_cell.length_c   1.000
_cell.angle_alpha   90.00
_cell.angle_beta   90.00
_cell.angle_gamma   90.00
#
_symmetry.space_group_name_H-M   'P 1'
#
loop_
_entity.id
_entity.type
_entity.pdbx_description
1 polymer ?
#
loop_
_entity_poly.entity_id
_entity_poly.type
_entity_poly.pdbx_seq_one_letter_code
_entity_poly.pdbx_strand_id
1 'polypeptide(L)'
;MQSNIAPFNTASHAATEPAELDIVAMAKAIGDDLRANILRALARDSFGVMELCKIFTVAQPALSHHLKILKQAGLTNSRREGTSVFYQRAGFPAQSLPAALFNALDQTPLPTRALAKVDEIYTERAQQSASFFHNNADVLDHQSELICPSEVFIPYVVETIAEHNASSRQAANKVAKLNTTTLLEIGPGDCTLLAALASQFDQAIGIDSSQSMLNAGLTQLEQNTTANTQNITLEKKDFYQLPNSAEYDVIVAAMVLHHMPSPDAFFKQVKKLLRPNGLLVLAELCPHTQEKAKTLCGDFWLGFAPEILQEHAAKNGLQVKAQQYLAQRNGFRVQIPSFELVTSKPSLS
;
A
#
# COMPACT_ATOMS: atom_id res chain seq x y z
N MET A 1 11.15 43.48 -3.24
CA MET A 1 11.41 42.62 -4.40
C MET A 1 10.24 41.65 -4.50
N GLN A 2 9.34 41.94 -5.43
CA GLN A 2 8.14 41.13 -5.65
C GLN A 2 8.53 39.86 -6.43
N SER A 3 8.33 38.70 -5.86
CA SER A 3 8.51 37.42 -6.55
C SER A 3 7.27 37.14 -7.42
N ASN A 4 7.45 37.23 -8.73
CA ASN A 4 6.50 36.73 -9.73
C ASN A 4 6.40 35.20 -9.66
N ILE A 5 5.36 34.70 -9.04
CA ILE A 5 4.96 33.29 -9.16
C ILE A 5 4.01 33.24 -10.36
N ALA A 6 4.49 32.72 -11.48
CA ALA A 6 3.66 32.40 -12.63
C ALA A 6 2.70 31.24 -12.24
N PRO A 7 1.42 31.28 -12.65
CA PRO A 7 0.51 30.18 -12.38
C PRO A 7 0.94 28.94 -13.15
N PHE A 8 1.15 27.84 -12.42
CA PHE A 8 1.40 26.53 -13.00
C PHE A 8 0.21 26.12 -13.88
N ASN A 9 0.50 26.02 -15.16
CA ASN A 9 -0.40 25.44 -16.15
C ASN A 9 -0.65 23.99 -15.75
N THR A 10 -1.79 23.70 -15.14
CA THR A 10 -2.32 22.36 -14.97
C THR A 10 -2.57 21.83 -16.37
N ALA A 11 -1.61 21.09 -16.92
CA ALA A 11 -1.87 20.22 -18.04
C ALA A 11 -3.02 19.31 -17.60
N SER A 12 -4.21 19.68 -18.04
CA SER A 12 -5.39 18.83 -17.93
C SER A 12 -5.01 17.47 -18.52
N HIS A 13 -4.85 16.45 -17.68
CA HIS A 13 -5.18 15.12 -18.14
C HIS A 13 -6.63 15.25 -18.59
N ALA A 14 -6.80 15.36 -19.90
CA ALA A 14 -8.10 15.25 -20.51
C ALA A 14 -8.75 14.02 -19.88
N ALA A 15 -9.77 14.26 -19.08
CA ALA A 15 -10.68 13.22 -18.67
C ALA A 15 -11.17 12.65 -20.00
N THR A 16 -10.64 11.50 -20.37
CA THR A 16 -11.16 10.73 -21.50
C THR A 16 -12.64 10.59 -21.16
N GLU A 17 -13.51 11.12 -22.01
CA GLU A 17 -14.96 10.91 -21.87
C GLU A 17 -15.16 9.44 -21.54
N PRO A 18 -16.04 9.09 -20.57
CA PRO A 18 -16.24 7.71 -20.20
C PRO A 18 -16.63 6.98 -21.49
N ALA A 19 -15.73 6.10 -21.97
CA ALA A 19 -15.98 5.29 -23.14
C ALA A 19 -17.37 4.69 -22.96
N GLU A 20 -18.24 4.88 -23.92
CA GLU A 20 -19.64 4.38 -23.90
C GLU A 20 -19.56 2.91 -23.53
N LEU A 21 -20.11 2.56 -22.35
CA LEU A 21 -19.96 1.23 -21.76
C LEU A 21 -20.72 0.24 -22.65
N ASP A 22 -19.98 -0.51 -23.47
CA ASP A 22 -20.58 -1.58 -24.28
C ASP A 22 -20.98 -2.77 -23.39
N ILE A 23 -22.20 -2.71 -22.91
CA ILE A 23 -22.83 -3.75 -22.06
C ILE A 23 -22.74 -5.12 -22.72
N VAL A 24 -22.91 -5.19 -24.04
CA VAL A 24 -22.88 -6.45 -24.80
C VAL A 24 -21.46 -7.02 -24.80
N ALA A 25 -20.44 -6.18 -25.02
CA ALA A 25 -19.04 -6.60 -24.94
C ALA A 25 -18.69 -7.09 -23.53
N MET A 26 -19.12 -6.38 -22.49
CA MET A 26 -18.93 -6.80 -21.09
C MET A 26 -19.61 -8.14 -20.79
N ALA A 27 -20.89 -8.29 -21.15
CA ALA A 27 -21.62 -9.55 -20.95
C ALA A 27 -20.94 -10.74 -21.66
N LYS A 28 -20.51 -10.54 -22.90
CA LYS A 28 -19.74 -11.55 -23.64
C LYS A 28 -18.38 -11.84 -22.99
N ALA A 29 -17.72 -10.81 -22.46
CA ALA A 29 -16.43 -10.99 -21.80
C ALA A 29 -16.55 -11.82 -20.54
N ILE A 30 -17.56 -11.63 -19.70
CA ILE A 30 -17.78 -12.40 -18.45
C ILE A 30 -18.46 -13.74 -18.68
N GLY A 31 -19.08 -13.98 -19.82
CA GLY A 31 -19.79 -15.22 -20.16
C GLY A 31 -18.87 -16.44 -20.40
N ASP A 32 -17.67 -16.44 -19.80
CA ASP A 32 -16.69 -17.51 -19.86
C ASP A 32 -16.11 -17.73 -18.44
N ASP A 33 -16.10 -18.97 -17.98
CA ASP A 33 -15.72 -19.32 -16.60
C ASP A 33 -14.31 -18.90 -16.23
N LEU A 34 -13.35 -19.04 -17.16
CA LEU A 34 -11.97 -18.63 -16.91
C LEU A 34 -11.86 -17.11 -16.77
N ARG A 35 -12.51 -16.35 -17.63
CA ARG A 35 -12.51 -14.88 -17.55
C ARG A 35 -13.19 -14.37 -16.28
N ALA A 36 -14.30 -14.98 -15.88
CA ALA A 36 -14.94 -14.70 -14.61
C ALA A 36 -14.01 -14.98 -13.41
N ASN A 37 -13.30 -16.11 -13.43
CA ASN A 37 -12.35 -16.45 -12.38
C ASN A 37 -11.10 -15.55 -12.40
N ILE A 38 -10.61 -15.12 -13.57
CA ILE A 38 -9.55 -14.10 -13.68
C ILE A 38 -10.00 -12.81 -12.97
N LEU A 39 -11.22 -12.33 -13.26
CA LEU A 39 -11.75 -11.14 -12.59
C LEU A 39 -11.88 -11.33 -11.08
N ARG A 40 -12.27 -12.51 -10.58
CA ARG A 40 -12.32 -12.81 -9.13
C ARG A 40 -10.91 -12.79 -8.51
N ALA A 41 -9.89 -13.32 -9.20
CA ALA A 41 -8.51 -13.21 -8.72
C ALA A 41 -8.06 -11.75 -8.65
N LEU A 42 -8.34 -10.99 -9.71
CA LEU A 42 -7.99 -9.57 -9.80
C LEU A 42 -8.80 -8.65 -8.86
N ALA A 43 -9.84 -9.16 -8.17
CA ALA A 43 -10.49 -8.46 -7.07
C ALA A 43 -9.62 -8.36 -5.83
N ARG A 44 -8.66 -9.29 -5.70
CA ARG A 44 -7.77 -9.38 -4.54
C ARG A 44 -6.53 -8.52 -4.72
N ASP A 45 -5.93 -8.57 -5.93
CA ASP A 45 -4.68 -7.88 -6.20
C ASP A 45 -4.39 -7.82 -7.70
N SER A 46 -3.29 -7.15 -8.05
CA SER A 46 -2.71 -7.18 -9.40
C SER A 46 -1.84 -8.43 -9.56
N PHE A 47 -1.96 -9.10 -10.69
CA PHE A 47 -1.16 -10.28 -11.02
C PHE A 47 -0.49 -10.15 -12.39
N GLY A 48 0.75 -10.63 -12.48
CA GLY A 48 1.48 -10.77 -13.72
C GLY A 48 0.90 -11.88 -14.60
N VAL A 49 1.14 -11.79 -15.92
CA VAL A 49 0.66 -12.83 -16.87
C VAL A 49 1.13 -14.23 -16.47
N MET A 50 2.40 -14.38 -16.07
CA MET A 50 2.94 -15.69 -15.69
C MET A 50 2.34 -16.20 -14.37
N GLU A 51 2.04 -15.29 -13.42
CA GLU A 51 1.36 -15.66 -12.19
C GLU A 51 -0.08 -16.12 -12.46
N LEU A 52 -0.81 -15.42 -13.33
CA LEU A 52 -2.16 -15.86 -13.75
C LEU A 52 -2.12 -17.20 -14.47
N CYS A 53 -1.06 -17.48 -15.27
CA CYS A 53 -0.84 -18.80 -15.86
C CYS A 53 -0.71 -19.90 -14.79
N LYS A 54 0.06 -19.63 -13.72
CA LYS A 54 0.21 -20.55 -12.59
C LYS A 54 -1.11 -20.74 -11.83
N ILE A 55 -1.81 -19.63 -11.51
CA ILE A 55 -3.08 -19.64 -10.77
C ILE A 55 -4.12 -20.54 -11.47
N PHE A 56 -4.29 -20.34 -12.77
CA PHE A 56 -5.33 -21.05 -13.53
C PHE A 56 -4.83 -22.30 -14.27
N THR A 57 -3.54 -22.57 -14.23
CA THR A 57 -2.92 -23.73 -14.92
C THR A 57 -3.23 -23.67 -16.43
N VAL A 58 -3.04 -22.51 -17.05
CA VAL A 58 -3.34 -22.22 -18.46
C VAL A 58 -2.06 -21.74 -19.15
N ALA A 59 -1.87 -22.19 -20.39
CA ALA A 59 -0.73 -21.74 -21.20
C ALA A 59 -0.82 -20.25 -21.52
N GLN A 60 0.33 -19.56 -21.56
CA GLN A 60 0.43 -18.12 -21.73
C GLN A 60 -0.32 -17.59 -22.98
N PRO A 61 -0.26 -18.24 -24.19
CA PRO A 61 -0.99 -17.73 -25.34
C PRO A 61 -2.51 -17.70 -25.14
N ALA A 62 -3.07 -18.75 -24.52
CA ALA A 62 -4.50 -18.84 -24.21
C ALA A 62 -4.90 -17.80 -23.18
N LEU A 63 -4.12 -17.66 -22.08
CA LEU A 63 -4.37 -16.66 -21.05
C LEU A 63 -4.31 -15.24 -21.63
N SER A 64 -3.31 -14.93 -22.45
CA SER A 64 -3.16 -13.62 -23.09
C SER A 64 -4.36 -13.27 -23.97
N HIS A 65 -4.97 -14.27 -24.62
CA HIS A 65 -6.21 -14.07 -25.37
C HIS A 65 -7.38 -13.67 -24.46
N HIS A 66 -7.57 -14.38 -23.34
CA HIS A 66 -8.61 -14.03 -22.35
C HIS A 66 -8.40 -12.64 -21.74
N LEU A 67 -7.16 -12.29 -21.37
CA LEU A 67 -6.81 -10.97 -20.85
C LEU A 67 -7.07 -9.85 -21.88
N LYS A 68 -6.77 -10.10 -23.16
CA LYS A 68 -7.07 -9.15 -24.24
C LYS A 68 -8.58 -8.88 -24.34
N ILE A 69 -9.43 -9.91 -24.27
CA ILE A 69 -10.88 -9.77 -24.31
C ILE A 69 -11.37 -8.94 -23.12
N LEU A 70 -10.90 -9.25 -21.90
CA LEU A 70 -11.25 -8.50 -20.69
C LEU A 70 -10.83 -7.02 -20.79
N LYS A 71 -9.64 -6.76 -21.31
CA LYS A 71 -9.14 -5.40 -21.51
C LYS A 71 -9.93 -4.64 -22.58
N GLN A 72 -10.27 -5.27 -23.70
CA GLN A 72 -11.08 -4.66 -24.75
C GLN A 72 -12.50 -4.35 -24.28
N ALA A 73 -13.05 -5.16 -23.37
CA ALA A 73 -14.34 -4.89 -22.73
C ALA A 73 -14.26 -3.84 -21.59
N GLY A 74 -13.07 -3.25 -21.35
CA GLY A 74 -12.88 -2.24 -20.31
C GLY A 74 -12.94 -2.80 -18.87
N LEU A 75 -12.92 -4.13 -18.68
CA LEU A 75 -13.04 -4.75 -17.35
C LEU A 75 -11.71 -4.87 -16.60
N THR A 76 -10.60 -4.74 -17.31
CA THR A 76 -9.25 -4.80 -16.71
C THR A 76 -8.36 -3.71 -17.28
N ASN A 77 -7.48 -3.20 -16.42
CA ASN A 77 -6.33 -2.37 -16.78
C ASN A 77 -5.06 -3.20 -16.72
N SER A 78 -4.04 -2.76 -17.43
CA SER A 78 -2.71 -3.36 -17.35
C SER A 78 -1.65 -2.28 -17.21
N ARG A 79 -0.62 -2.56 -16.40
CA ARG A 79 0.54 -1.72 -16.27
C ARG A 79 1.81 -2.54 -16.45
N ARG A 80 2.88 -1.89 -16.88
CA ARG A 80 4.21 -2.51 -16.92
C ARG A 80 4.90 -2.34 -15.57
N GLU A 81 5.47 -3.44 -15.09
CA GLU A 81 6.35 -3.51 -13.94
C GLU A 81 7.68 -4.11 -14.42
N GLY A 82 8.58 -3.26 -14.92
CA GLY A 82 9.79 -3.73 -15.59
C GLY A 82 9.48 -4.48 -16.89
N THR A 83 9.97 -5.71 -17.00
CA THR A 83 9.73 -6.60 -18.15
C THR A 83 8.37 -7.30 -18.09
N SER A 84 7.69 -7.25 -16.96
CA SER A 84 6.42 -7.95 -16.71
C SER A 84 5.22 -7.03 -16.94
N VAL A 85 4.09 -7.62 -17.37
CA VAL A 85 2.80 -6.92 -17.49
C VAL A 85 1.88 -7.47 -16.42
N PHE A 86 1.45 -6.57 -15.54
CA PHE A 86 0.48 -6.86 -14.48
C PHE A 86 -0.90 -6.37 -14.89
N TYR A 87 -1.90 -7.14 -14.50
CA TYR A 87 -3.31 -6.84 -14.71
C TYR A 87 -4.01 -6.60 -13.38
N GLN A 88 -4.98 -5.70 -13.40
CA GLN A 88 -5.89 -5.40 -12.29
C GLN A 88 -7.28 -5.15 -12.83
N ARG A 89 -8.31 -5.21 -11.99
CA ARG A 89 -9.65 -4.77 -12.38
C ARG A 89 -9.65 -3.29 -12.75
N ALA A 90 -10.47 -2.89 -13.69
CA ALA A 90 -10.78 -1.48 -13.94
C ALA A 90 -11.60 -0.92 -12.77
N GLY A 91 -11.30 0.32 -12.36
CA GLY A 91 -12.11 1.04 -11.37
C GLY A 91 -13.38 1.59 -12.02
N PHE A 92 -14.50 1.49 -11.31
CA PHE A 92 -15.79 2.03 -11.76
C PHE A 92 -16.51 2.77 -10.62
N PRO A 93 -17.33 3.80 -10.94
CA PRO A 93 -18.18 4.43 -9.94
C PRO A 93 -19.07 3.39 -9.24
N ALA A 94 -19.22 3.48 -7.93
CA ALA A 94 -19.92 2.48 -7.12
C ALA A 94 -21.35 2.16 -7.57
N GLN A 95 -22.05 3.12 -8.18
CA GLN A 95 -23.42 2.96 -8.65
C GLN A 95 -23.50 2.56 -10.15
N SER A 96 -22.37 2.24 -10.77
CA SER A 96 -22.33 1.84 -12.17
C SER A 96 -22.69 0.35 -12.36
N LEU A 97 -23.17 -0.01 -13.56
CA LEU A 97 -23.43 -1.41 -13.90
C LEU A 97 -22.18 -2.31 -13.78
N PRO A 98 -20.97 -1.88 -14.22
CA PRO A 98 -19.78 -2.70 -14.04
C PRO A 98 -19.42 -2.94 -12.57
N ALA A 99 -19.63 -1.95 -11.68
CA ALA A 99 -19.41 -2.14 -10.25
C ALA A 99 -20.40 -3.16 -9.66
N ALA A 100 -21.70 -3.09 -10.05
CA ALA A 100 -22.69 -4.08 -9.66
C ALA A 100 -22.34 -5.49 -10.16
N LEU A 101 -21.81 -5.59 -11.38
CA LEU A 101 -21.33 -6.82 -11.96
C LEU A 101 -20.14 -7.41 -11.16
N PHE A 102 -19.15 -6.58 -10.81
CA PHE A 102 -18.04 -7.02 -9.99
C PHE A 102 -18.50 -7.48 -8.60
N ASN A 103 -19.42 -6.75 -7.97
CA ASN A 103 -20.02 -7.15 -6.71
C ASN A 103 -20.73 -8.52 -6.82
N ALA A 104 -21.45 -8.78 -7.90
CA ALA A 104 -22.08 -10.07 -8.13
C ALA A 104 -21.06 -11.20 -8.35
N LEU A 105 -19.97 -10.95 -9.08
CA LEU A 105 -18.89 -11.91 -9.26
C LEU A 105 -18.19 -12.25 -7.92
N ASP A 106 -18.08 -11.28 -7.02
CA ASP A 106 -17.39 -11.42 -5.74
C ASP A 106 -18.21 -12.24 -4.71
N GLN A 107 -19.53 -12.40 -4.92
CA GLN A 107 -20.35 -13.32 -4.14
C GLN A 107 -19.96 -14.80 -4.34
N THR A 108 -19.31 -15.12 -5.46
CA THR A 108 -18.85 -16.48 -5.74
C THR A 108 -17.35 -16.55 -5.46
N PRO A 109 -16.90 -17.40 -4.52
CA PRO A 109 -15.48 -17.50 -4.22
C PRO A 109 -14.68 -18.07 -5.41
N LEU A 110 -13.39 -17.77 -5.44
CA LEU A 110 -12.46 -18.45 -6.34
C LEU A 110 -12.49 -19.96 -6.08
N PRO A 111 -12.34 -20.81 -7.11
CA PRO A 111 -12.14 -22.24 -6.91
C PRO A 111 -10.98 -22.50 -5.93
N THR A 112 -11.15 -23.46 -5.01
CA THR A 112 -10.16 -23.75 -3.94
C THR A 112 -8.75 -23.94 -4.49
N ARG A 113 -8.61 -24.62 -5.65
CA ARG A 113 -7.31 -24.80 -6.30
C ARG A 113 -6.68 -23.49 -6.74
N ALA A 114 -7.46 -22.55 -7.30
CA ALA A 114 -6.96 -21.25 -7.72
C ALA A 114 -6.59 -20.40 -6.50
N LEU A 115 -7.38 -20.47 -5.44
CA LEU A 115 -7.09 -19.79 -4.19
C LEU A 115 -5.76 -20.24 -3.58
N ALA A 116 -5.52 -21.56 -3.50
CA ALA A 116 -4.24 -22.08 -3.02
C ALA A 116 -3.05 -21.60 -3.87
N LYS A 117 -3.24 -21.48 -5.20
CA LYS A 117 -2.20 -20.93 -6.08
C LYS A 117 -1.96 -19.42 -5.88
N VAL A 118 -2.98 -18.66 -5.55
CA VAL A 118 -2.82 -17.24 -5.16
C VAL A 118 -1.96 -17.14 -3.88
N ASP A 119 -2.21 -17.98 -2.89
CA ASP A 119 -1.44 -18.01 -1.64
C ASP A 119 0.03 -18.45 -1.90
N GLU A 120 0.27 -19.39 -2.82
CA GLU A 120 1.63 -19.75 -3.28
C GLU A 120 2.34 -18.54 -3.91
N ILE A 121 1.67 -17.77 -4.76
CA ILE A 121 2.23 -16.56 -5.39
C ILE A 121 2.62 -15.53 -4.32
N TYR A 122 1.77 -15.28 -3.34
CA TYR A 122 2.12 -14.36 -2.24
C TYR A 122 3.32 -14.85 -1.44
N THR A 123 3.42 -16.15 -1.21
CA THR A 123 4.58 -16.74 -0.55
C THR A 123 5.85 -16.58 -1.38
N GLU A 124 5.80 -16.83 -2.69
CA GLU A 124 6.93 -16.61 -3.61
C GLU A 124 7.39 -15.14 -3.59
N ARG A 125 6.46 -14.18 -3.66
CA ARG A 125 6.76 -12.75 -3.60
C ARG A 125 7.42 -12.37 -2.27
N ALA A 126 6.87 -12.85 -1.14
CA ALA A 126 7.41 -12.59 0.19
C ALA A 126 8.84 -13.17 0.35
N GLN A 127 9.07 -14.38 -0.15
CA GLN A 127 10.39 -15.01 -0.12
C GLN A 127 11.40 -14.26 -0.98
N GLN A 128 11.00 -13.78 -2.16
CA GLN A 128 11.85 -13.00 -3.04
C GLN A 128 12.28 -11.69 -2.35
N SER A 129 11.34 -10.98 -1.74
CA SER A 129 11.61 -9.75 -0.98
C SER A 129 12.55 -10.03 0.20
N ALA A 130 12.23 -11.03 1.04
CA ALA A 130 13.05 -11.39 2.20
C ALA A 130 14.48 -11.78 1.82
N SER A 131 14.65 -12.54 0.71
CA SER A 131 15.97 -12.93 0.20
C SER A 131 16.77 -11.71 -0.27
N PHE A 132 16.11 -10.75 -0.91
CA PHE A 132 16.75 -9.52 -1.36
C PHE A 132 17.28 -8.72 -0.17
N PHE A 133 16.45 -8.46 0.85
CA PHE A 133 16.84 -7.72 2.04
C PHE A 133 17.92 -8.43 2.86
N HIS A 134 17.85 -9.75 2.94
CA HIS A 134 18.90 -10.52 3.64
C HIS A 134 20.28 -10.37 2.96
N ASN A 135 20.31 -10.37 1.64
CA ASN A 135 21.56 -10.36 0.88
C ASN A 135 22.14 -8.95 0.64
N ASN A 136 21.37 -7.88 0.85
CA ASN A 136 21.73 -6.52 0.49
C ASN A 136 21.61 -5.52 1.67
N ALA A 137 21.42 -5.99 2.90
CA ALA A 137 21.18 -5.13 4.07
C ALA A 137 22.25 -4.01 4.23
N ASP A 138 23.51 -4.33 3.98
CA ASP A 138 24.64 -3.40 4.17
C ASP A 138 24.68 -2.24 3.15
N VAL A 139 23.98 -2.37 2.02
CA VAL A 139 24.01 -1.37 0.92
C VAL A 139 22.68 -0.68 0.72
N LEU A 140 21.62 -1.18 1.34
CA LEU A 140 20.25 -0.68 1.13
C LEU A 140 20.07 0.76 1.59
N ASP A 141 20.63 1.16 2.72
CA ASP A 141 20.52 2.53 3.22
C ASP A 141 21.03 3.52 2.19
N HIS A 142 22.22 3.25 1.62
CA HIS A 142 22.80 4.12 0.61
C HIS A 142 22.03 4.10 -0.71
N GLN A 143 21.38 2.99 -1.07
CA GLN A 143 20.63 2.84 -2.32
C GLN A 143 19.22 3.46 -2.21
N SER A 144 18.58 3.32 -1.06
CA SER A 144 17.28 3.96 -0.78
C SER A 144 17.37 5.48 -0.77
N GLU A 145 18.47 6.03 -0.27
CA GLU A 145 18.76 7.48 -0.34
C GLU A 145 18.84 8.01 -1.78
N LEU A 146 19.30 7.20 -2.73
CA LEU A 146 19.33 7.59 -4.15
C LEU A 146 17.92 7.70 -4.76
N ILE A 147 16.96 6.99 -4.20
CA ILE A 147 15.56 7.06 -4.62
C ILE A 147 14.83 8.18 -3.88
N CYS A 148 14.82 8.14 -2.54
CA CYS A 148 14.21 9.16 -1.71
C CYS A 148 14.89 9.22 -0.33
N PRO A 149 15.74 10.24 -0.08
CA PRO A 149 16.27 10.46 1.25
C PRO A 149 15.17 10.60 2.30
N SER A 150 15.37 10.02 3.47
CA SER A 150 14.38 10.01 4.54
C SER A 150 14.01 11.43 5.01
N GLU A 151 14.95 12.38 4.97
CA GLU A 151 14.73 13.77 5.32
C GLU A 151 13.69 14.46 4.43
N VAL A 152 13.43 13.92 3.22
CA VAL A 152 12.44 14.49 2.29
C VAL A 152 11.02 14.30 2.80
N PHE A 153 10.70 13.13 3.35
CA PHE A 153 9.32 12.79 3.74
C PHE A 153 9.07 12.81 5.26
N ILE A 154 10.09 12.61 6.09
CA ILE A 154 9.94 12.56 7.55
C ILE A 154 9.20 13.78 8.11
N PRO A 155 9.55 15.04 7.77
CA PRO A 155 8.86 16.22 8.32
C PRO A 155 7.36 16.18 8.07
N TYR A 156 6.93 15.76 6.90
CA TYR A 156 5.52 15.70 6.50
C TYR A 156 4.75 14.57 7.21
N VAL A 157 5.40 13.42 7.41
CA VAL A 157 4.83 12.31 8.18
C VAL A 157 4.65 12.73 9.65
N VAL A 158 5.68 13.36 10.23
CA VAL A 158 5.66 13.87 11.61
C VAL A 158 4.56 14.90 11.81
N GLU A 159 4.41 15.86 10.89
CA GLU A 159 3.37 16.88 10.94
C GLU A 159 1.96 16.27 10.82
N THR A 160 1.74 15.37 9.85
CA THR A 160 0.45 14.68 9.65
C THR A 160 0.01 13.94 10.92
N ILE A 161 0.93 13.27 11.60
CA ILE A 161 0.66 12.54 12.84
C ILE A 161 0.42 13.50 14.01
N ALA A 162 1.19 14.58 14.11
CA ALA A 162 1.01 15.59 15.15
C ALA A 162 -0.38 16.24 15.08
N GLU A 163 -0.85 16.57 13.89
CA GLU A 163 -2.21 17.11 13.65
C GLU A 163 -3.29 16.10 14.05
N HIS A 164 -3.12 14.83 13.71
CA HIS A 164 -4.06 13.78 14.12
C HIS A 164 -4.09 13.64 15.64
N ASN A 165 -2.94 13.56 16.31
CA ASN A 165 -2.83 13.43 17.76
C ASN A 165 -3.44 14.63 18.48
N ALA A 166 -3.23 15.86 17.97
CA ALA A 166 -3.83 17.06 18.53
C ALA A 166 -5.37 17.03 18.46
N SER A 167 -5.91 16.63 17.30
CA SER A 167 -7.35 16.49 17.08
C SER A 167 -7.97 15.42 17.98
N SER A 168 -7.29 14.27 18.13
CA SER A 168 -7.73 13.16 18.97
C SER A 168 -7.73 13.53 20.46
N ARG A 169 -6.71 14.26 20.94
CA ARG A 169 -6.65 14.78 22.32
C ARG A 169 -7.76 15.78 22.61
N GLN A 170 -8.09 16.66 21.68
CA GLN A 170 -9.22 17.60 21.83
C GLN A 170 -10.57 16.86 21.96
N ALA A 171 -10.75 15.78 21.20
CA ALA A 171 -11.95 14.94 21.31
C ALA A 171 -11.99 14.15 22.63
N ALA A 172 -10.85 13.65 23.10
CA ALA A 172 -10.72 12.86 24.33
C ALA A 172 -10.92 13.67 25.63
N ASN A 173 -10.61 14.97 25.63
CA ASN A 173 -10.86 15.84 26.78
C ASN A 173 -12.34 15.94 27.19
N LYS A 174 -13.26 15.38 26.40
CA LYS A 174 -14.68 15.23 26.71
C LYS A 174 -15.05 13.91 27.40
N VAL A 175 -14.15 12.91 27.38
CA VAL A 175 -14.41 11.58 27.99
C VAL A 175 -13.07 11.05 28.52
N ALA A 176 -12.89 11.14 29.83
CA ALA A 176 -11.66 10.70 30.51
C ALA A 176 -11.42 9.20 30.33
N LYS A 177 -10.31 8.83 29.66
CA LYS A 177 -9.45 7.72 30.10
C LYS A 177 -8.13 7.77 29.34
N LEU A 178 -7.03 7.89 30.07
CA LEU A 178 -5.66 7.72 29.58
C LEU A 178 -5.47 6.25 29.12
N ASN A 179 -5.71 5.99 27.85
CA ASN A 179 -5.14 4.81 27.24
C ASN A 179 -3.73 5.17 26.74
N THR A 180 -2.78 4.30 27.02
CA THR A 180 -1.43 4.39 26.46
C THR A 180 -1.51 4.52 24.94
N THR A 181 -0.88 5.57 24.40
CA THR A 181 -0.82 5.80 22.96
C THR A 181 0.29 4.97 22.34
N THR A 182 0.00 4.22 21.28
CA THR A 182 0.94 3.27 20.68
C THR A 182 1.10 3.51 19.18
N LEU A 183 2.36 3.66 18.76
CA LEU A 183 2.80 3.72 17.37
C LEU A 183 3.33 2.36 16.94
N LEU A 184 2.98 1.94 15.72
CA LEU A 184 3.64 0.85 15.00
C LEU A 184 4.29 1.40 13.73
N GLU A 185 5.58 1.21 13.56
CA GLU A 185 6.26 1.38 12.28
C GLU A 185 6.58 0.03 11.67
N ILE A 186 6.18 -0.16 10.41
CA ILE A 186 6.41 -1.37 9.64
C ILE A 186 7.63 -1.13 8.76
N GLY A 187 8.69 -1.96 8.91
CA GLY A 187 9.94 -1.80 8.19
C GLY A 187 10.66 -0.50 8.55
N PRO A 188 11.12 -0.32 9.82
CA PRO A 188 11.67 0.96 10.30
C PRO A 188 13.04 1.32 9.68
N GLY A 189 13.65 0.41 8.89
CA GLY A 189 14.94 0.65 8.26
C GLY A 189 16.01 1.10 9.26
N ASP A 190 16.56 2.30 9.05
CA ASP A 190 17.53 2.96 9.93
C ASP A 190 16.92 3.53 11.23
N CYS A 191 15.62 3.37 11.43
CA CYS A 191 14.84 3.89 12.57
C CYS A 191 14.82 5.42 12.71
N THR A 192 15.22 6.19 11.70
CA THR A 192 15.22 7.66 11.75
C THR A 192 13.81 8.21 11.93
N LEU A 193 12.83 7.67 11.20
CA LEU A 193 11.42 8.07 11.32
C LEU A 193 10.84 7.65 12.67
N LEU A 194 11.11 6.41 13.14
CA LEU A 194 10.65 5.92 14.43
C LEU A 194 11.14 6.82 15.58
N ALA A 195 12.42 7.19 15.55
CA ALA A 195 13.02 8.10 16.53
C ALA A 195 12.39 9.50 16.51
N ALA A 196 12.10 10.03 15.31
CA ALA A 196 11.45 11.33 15.16
C ALA A 196 10.01 11.34 15.69
N LEU A 197 9.31 10.21 15.64
CA LEU A 197 7.93 10.05 16.08
C LEU A 197 7.79 9.68 17.55
N ALA A 198 8.79 9.01 18.15
CA ALA A 198 8.71 8.39 19.46
C ALA A 198 8.22 9.32 20.57
N SER A 199 8.63 10.60 20.56
CA SER A 199 8.22 11.58 21.56
C SER A 199 6.71 11.92 21.57
N GLN A 200 5.97 11.56 20.52
CA GLN A 200 4.54 11.80 20.39
C GLN A 200 3.69 10.68 21.01
N PHE A 201 4.29 9.56 21.42
CA PHE A 201 3.62 8.34 21.87
C PHE A 201 4.19 7.86 23.21
N ASP A 202 3.39 7.08 23.95
CA ASP A 202 3.87 6.39 25.15
C ASP A 202 4.71 5.16 24.78
N GLN A 203 4.40 4.52 23.67
CA GLN A 203 5.14 3.38 23.10
C GLN A 203 5.30 3.53 21.59
N ALA A 204 6.50 3.32 21.10
CA ALA A 204 6.83 3.29 19.67
C ALA A 204 7.48 1.95 19.33
N ILE A 205 6.82 1.18 18.47
CA ILE A 205 7.23 -0.18 18.13
C ILE A 205 7.61 -0.22 16.66
N GLY A 206 8.83 -0.65 16.38
CA GLY A 206 9.30 -0.95 15.02
C GLY A 206 9.34 -2.46 14.80
N ILE A 207 8.75 -2.92 13.71
CA ILE A 207 8.81 -4.34 13.33
C ILE A 207 9.45 -4.54 11.98
N ASP A 208 10.27 -5.57 11.86
CA ASP A 208 10.82 -6.06 10.60
C ASP A 208 10.93 -7.59 10.61
N SER A 209 10.80 -8.22 9.47
CA SER A 209 11.04 -9.65 9.30
C SER A 209 12.53 -10.00 9.23
N SER A 210 13.38 -9.03 8.90
CA SER A 210 14.85 -9.16 8.77
C SER A 210 15.56 -8.76 10.05
N GLN A 211 16.29 -9.71 10.65
CA GLN A 211 17.12 -9.42 11.82
C GLN A 211 18.28 -8.46 11.49
N SER A 212 18.82 -8.53 10.27
CA SER A 212 19.90 -7.65 9.84
C SER A 212 19.45 -6.19 9.78
N MET A 213 18.23 -5.92 9.25
CA MET A 213 17.67 -4.57 9.23
C MET A 213 17.45 -4.02 10.65
N LEU A 214 16.89 -4.84 11.55
CA LEU A 214 16.72 -4.43 12.96
C LEU A 214 18.04 -4.13 13.66
N ASN A 215 19.10 -4.90 13.37
CA ASN A 215 20.43 -4.65 13.94
C ASN A 215 21.02 -3.33 13.42
N ALA A 216 20.85 -3.03 12.12
CA ALA A 216 21.28 -1.76 11.56
C ALA A 216 20.52 -0.59 12.19
N GLY A 217 19.19 -0.68 12.29
CA GLY A 217 18.35 0.33 12.96
C GLY A 217 18.74 0.54 14.43
N LEU A 218 19.00 -0.54 15.18
CA LEU A 218 19.44 -0.45 16.57
C LEU A 218 20.77 0.33 16.69
N THR A 219 21.73 0.04 15.80
CA THR A 219 23.01 0.75 15.79
C THR A 219 22.84 2.25 15.56
N GLN A 220 21.94 2.64 14.66
CA GLN A 220 21.61 4.05 14.39
C GLN A 220 20.92 4.72 15.58
N LEU A 221 19.99 4.03 16.23
CA LEU A 221 19.32 4.54 17.44
C LEU A 221 20.32 4.79 18.58
N GLU A 222 21.30 3.91 18.79
CA GLU A 222 22.34 4.06 19.80
C GLU A 222 23.29 5.25 19.51
N GLN A 223 23.51 5.55 18.24
CA GLN A 223 24.32 6.71 17.82
C GLN A 223 23.57 8.04 17.92
N ASN A 224 22.25 8.00 17.92
CA ASN A 224 21.39 9.18 17.98
C ASN A 224 21.19 9.65 19.44
N THR A 225 22.15 10.40 19.94
CA THR A 225 22.15 10.91 21.34
C THR A 225 21.10 11.99 21.63
N THR A 226 20.40 12.50 20.61
CA THR A 226 19.45 13.61 20.73
C THR A 226 18.01 13.14 20.86
N ALA A 227 17.67 11.92 20.43
CA ALA A 227 16.33 11.38 20.52
C ALA A 227 16.07 10.70 21.87
N ASN A 228 14.87 10.91 22.44
CA ASN A 228 14.39 10.10 23.54
C ASN A 228 13.95 8.74 23.01
N THR A 229 14.80 7.73 23.10
CA THR A 229 14.57 6.39 22.55
C THR A 229 14.09 5.37 23.60
N GLN A 230 13.84 5.81 24.86
CA GLN A 230 13.48 4.91 25.96
C GLN A 230 12.16 4.17 25.78
N ASN A 231 11.25 4.72 25.00
CA ASN A 231 9.96 4.13 24.66
C ASN A 231 9.92 3.42 23.32
N ILE A 232 11.08 3.25 22.66
CA ILE A 232 11.22 2.51 21.40
C ILE A 232 11.48 1.04 21.68
N THR A 233 10.79 0.17 20.97
CA THR A 233 11.02 -1.27 20.96
C THR A 233 11.13 -1.75 19.51
N LEU A 234 12.18 -2.52 19.21
CA LEU A 234 12.36 -3.16 17.92
C LEU A 234 12.08 -4.65 18.05
N GLU A 235 11.22 -5.20 17.19
CA GLU A 235 10.81 -6.59 17.26
C GLU A 235 10.92 -7.28 15.90
N LYS A 236 11.56 -8.47 15.88
CA LYS A 236 11.55 -9.31 14.71
C LYS A 236 10.20 -9.99 14.58
N LYS A 237 9.34 -9.45 13.72
CA LYS A 237 8.00 -9.98 13.46
C LYS A 237 7.63 -9.86 11.99
N ASP A 238 6.94 -10.86 11.50
CA ASP A 238 6.24 -10.76 10.22
C ASP A 238 4.93 -9.99 10.43
N PHE A 239 4.78 -8.90 9.72
CA PHE A 239 3.60 -8.04 9.78
C PHE A 239 2.28 -8.81 9.58
N TYR A 240 2.26 -9.76 8.65
CA TYR A 240 1.06 -10.55 8.35
C TYR A 240 0.71 -11.57 9.42
N GLN A 241 1.65 -11.89 10.32
CA GLN A 241 1.45 -12.83 11.44
C GLN A 241 1.14 -12.13 12.77
N LEU A 242 1.07 -10.80 12.78
CA LEU A 242 0.66 -10.09 13.98
C LEU A 242 -0.77 -10.51 14.39
N PRO A 243 -1.02 -10.67 15.71
CA PRO A 243 -2.35 -11.03 16.20
C PRO A 243 -3.37 -9.94 15.84
N ASN A 244 -4.62 -10.35 15.62
CA ASN A 244 -5.72 -9.45 15.29
C ASN A 244 -6.20 -8.72 16.57
N SER A 245 -5.37 -7.84 17.10
CA SER A 245 -5.68 -7.01 18.27
C SER A 245 -5.63 -5.56 17.84
N ALA A 246 -6.71 -4.83 18.02
CA ALA A 246 -6.75 -3.39 17.75
C ALA A 246 -5.94 -2.64 18.82
N GLU A 247 -4.62 -2.60 18.68
CA GLU A 247 -3.68 -2.11 19.70
C GLU A 247 -3.01 -0.78 19.36
N TYR A 248 -2.99 -0.39 18.07
CA TYR A 248 -2.22 0.76 17.61
C TYR A 248 -3.11 1.95 17.31
N ASP A 249 -2.72 3.11 17.82
CA ASP A 249 -3.38 4.39 17.50
C ASP A 249 -2.92 4.93 16.16
N VAL A 250 -1.65 4.71 15.84
CA VAL A 250 -1.05 5.08 14.55
C VAL A 250 -0.22 3.92 14.01
N ILE A 251 -0.38 3.63 12.74
CA ILE A 251 0.50 2.72 11.97
C ILE A 251 1.16 3.54 10.87
N VAL A 252 2.47 3.39 10.73
CA VAL A 252 3.27 4.03 9.68
C VAL A 252 3.97 2.96 8.85
N ALA A 253 3.99 3.14 7.54
CA ALA A 253 4.84 2.38 6.62
C ALA A 253 5.46 3.35 5.61
N ALA A 254 6.76 3.58 5.73
CA ALA A 254 7.49 4.51 4.88
C ALA A 254 8.43 3.74 3.96
N MET A 255 8.23 3.87 2.65
CA MET A 255 9.04 3.21 1.60
C MET A 255 9.07 1.67 1.75
N VAL A 256 7.93 1.07 2.12
CA VAL A 256 7.82 -0.36 2.44
C VAL A 256 6.79 -1.08 1.58
N LEU A 257 5.65 -0.43 1.27
CA LEU A 257 4.53 -1.11 0.60
C LEU A 257 4.92 -1.66 -0.78
N HIS A 258 5.84 -0.99 -1.48
CA HIS A 258 6.33 -1.46 -2.79
C HIS A 258 7.20 -2.73 -2.72
N HIS A 259 7.57 -3.17 -1.52
CA HIS A 259 8.22 -4.47 -1.28
C HIS A 259 7.24 -5.54 -0.80
N MET A 260 6.03 -5.16 -0.42
CA MET A 260 5.04 -6.08 0.12
C MET A 260 4.44 -6.98 -0.95
N PRO A 261 4.17 -8.27 -0.65
CA PRO A 261 3.64 -9.23 -1.63
C PRO A 261 2.24 -8.88 -2.13
N SER A 262 1.43 -8.21 -1.30
CA SER A 262 0.04 -7.88 -1.60
C SER A 262 -0.39 -6.59 -0.91
N PRO A 263 -0.64 -5.50 -1.65
CA PRO A 263 -1.25 -4.29 -1.10
C PRO A 263 -2.62 -4.55 -0.45
N ASP A 264 -3.47 -5.38 -1.04
CA ASP A 264 -4.78 -5.71 -0.46
C ASP A 264 -4.65 -6.39 0.90
N ALA A 265 -3.75 -7.37 1.03
CA ALA A 265 -3.48 -8.04 2.30
C ALA A 265 -2.89 -7.07 3.35
N PHE A 266 -2.05 -6.11 2.91
CA PHE A 266 -1.52 -5.07 3.78
C PHE A 266 -2.64 -4.24 4.42
N PHE A 267 -3.54 -3.66 3.63
CA PHE A 267 -4.66 -2.87 4.14
C PHE A 267 -5.63 -3.68 5.01
N LYS A 268 -5.84 -4.96 4.68
CA LYS A 268 -6.64 -5.88 5.52
C LYS A 268 -6.01 -6.10 6.89
N GLN A 269 -4.69 -6.24 6.96
CA GLN A 269 -3.99 -6.42 8.22
C GLN A 269 -3.96 -5.12 9.03
N VAL A 270 -3.69 -3.98 8.40
CA VAL A 270 -3.77 -2.65 9.04
C VAL A 270 -5.11 -2.45 9.73
N LYS A 271 -6.23 -2.74 9.03
CA LYS A 271 -7.58 -2.64 9.62
C LYS A 271 -7.74 -3.41 10.93
N LYS A 272 -7.12 -4.58 11.06
CA LYS A 272 -7.24 -5.43 12.25
C LYS A 272 -6.37 -4.95 13.41
N LEU A 273 -5.33 -4.20 13.10
CA LEU A 273 -4.35 -3.72 14.05
C LEU A 273 -4.65 -2.32 14.57
N LEU A 274 -5.31 -1.47 13.78
CA LEU A 274 -5.69 -0.13 14.17
C LEU A 274 -6.83 -0.13 15.20
N ARG A 275 -6.68 0.71 16.21
CA ARG A 275 -7.78 1.08 17.09
C ARG A 275 -8.88 1.83 16.32
N PRO A 276 -10.12 1.88 16.84
CA PRO A 276 -11.15 2.75 16.31
C PRO A 276 -10.66 4.20 16.21
N ASN A 277 -10.85 4.84 15.07
CA ASN A 277 -10.32 6.17 14.71
C ASN A 277 -8.79 6.24 14.65
N GLY A 278 -8.11 5.11 14.59
CA GLY A 278 -6.66 5.05 14.39
C GLY A 278 -6.27 5.48 12.98
N LEU A 279 -5.03 5.93 12.83
CA LEU A 279 -4.48 6.50 11.61
C LEU A 279 -3.46 5.58 10.98
N LEU A 280 -3.58 5.32 9.67
CA LEU A 280 -2.51 4.82 8.82
C LEU A 280 -1.88 5.98 8.09
N VAL A 281 -0.55 6.11 8.13
CA VAL A 281 0.22 7.03 7.29
C VAL A 281 1.17 6.23 6.42
N LEU A 282 1.16 6.49 5.12
CA LEU A 282 2.12 5.93 4.19
C LEU A 282 3.04 7.04 3.67
N ALA A 283 4.31 6.72 3.46
CA ALA A 283 5.17 7.47 2.54
C ALA A 283 5.56 6.50 1.42
N GLU A 284 5.12 6.76 0.18
CA GLU A 284 5.21 5.76 -0.88
C GLU A 284 5.48 6.40 -2.24
N LEU A 285 6.12 5.67 -3.13
CA LEU A 285 6.40 6.11 -4.49
C LEU A 285 5.11 6.21 -5.31
N CYS A 286 4.96 7.32 -6.04
CA CYS A 286 4.02 7.38 -7.16
C CYS A 286 4.52 6.49 -8.31
N PRO A 287 3.66 6.08 -9.27
CA PRO A 287 4.08 5.26 -10.39
C PRO A 287 5.25 5.87 -11.15
N HIS A 288 6.25 5.05 -11.45
CA HIS A 288 7.43 5.43 -12.21
C HIS A 288 7.88 4.31 -13.16
N THR A 289 8.80 4.63 -14.08
CA THR A 289 9.31 3.68 -15.07
C THR A 289 10.80 3.34 -14.85
N GLN A 290 11.35 3.71 -13.72
CA GLN A 290 12.77 3.52 -13.41
C GLN A 290 13.02 2.09 -12.93
N GLU A 291 13.36 1.19 -13.86
CA GLU A 291 13.60 -0.24 -13.57
C GLU A 291 14.77 -0.48 -12.61
N LYS A 292 15.66 0.51 -12.45
CA LYS A 292 16.78 0.44 -11.49
C LYS A 292 16.30 0.21 -10.05
N ALA A 293 15.13 0.70 -9.68
CA ALA A 293 14.56 0.49 -8.34
C ALA A 293 14.41 -1.00 -8.01
N LYS A 294 14.02 -1.83 -9.00
CA LYS A 294 13.93 -3.29 -8.80
C LYS A 294 15.26 -3.95 -8.52
N THR A 295 16.31 -3.53 -9.21
CA THR A 295 17.65 -4.16 -9.10
C THR A 295 18.44 -3.62 -7.91
N LEU A 296 18.28 -2.34 -7.58
CA LEU A 296 19.03 -1.69 -6.51
C LEU A 296 18.33 -1.81 -5.16
N CYS A 297 17.02 -1.62 -5.11
CA CYS A 297 16.27 -1.58 -3.85
C CYS A 297 15.32 -2.78 -3.65
N GLY A 298 15.19 -3.67 -4.65
CA GLY A 298 14.33 -4.83 -4.55
C GLY A 298 12.85 -4.53 -4.66
N ASP A 299 12.49 -3.39 -5.31
CA ASP A 299 11.11 -3.01 -5.49
C ASP A 299 10.36 -4.08 -6.26
N PHE A 300 9.31 -4.61 -5.70
CA PHE A 300 8.39 -5.50 -6.41
C PHE A 300 7.44 -4.66 -7.28
N TRP A 301 6.94 -3.55 -6.73
CA TRP A 301 6.07 -2.58 -7.41
C TRP A 301 6.83 -1.29 -7.74
N LEU A 302 6.65 -0.78 -8.97
CA LEU A 302 7.23 0.52 -9.38
C LEU A 302 6.31 1.68 -8.97
N GLY A 303 6.01 1.75 -7.67
CA GLY A 303 5.13 2.74 -7.07
C GLY A 303 3.63 2.48 -7.30
N PHE A 304 2.80 3.27 -6.67
CA PHE A 304 1.34 3.12 -6.68
C PHE A 304 0.65 4.39 -7.15
N ALA A 305 -0.38 4.22 -8.01
CA ALA A 305 -1.29 5.32 -8.29
C ALA A 305 -2.09 5.67 -7.02
N PRO A 306 -2.28 6.95 -6.70
CA PRO A 306 -3.01 7.36 -5.50
C PRO A 306 -4.39 6.71 -5.40
N GLU A 307 -5.09 6.58 -6.52
CA GLU A 307 -6.43 5.99 -6.61
C GLU A 307 -6.43 4.51 -6.19
N ILE A 308 -5.34 3.78 -6.48
CA ILE A 308 -5.19 2.37 -6.09
C ILE A 308 -5.05 2.23 -4.57
N LEU A 309 -4.24 3.09 -3.94
CA LEU A 309 -4.10 3.09 -2.48
C LEU A 309 -5.43 3.46 -1.80
N GLN A 310 -6.13 4.45 -2.35
CA GLN A 310 -7.45 4.87 -1.85
C GLN A 310 -8.50 3.77 -2.02
N GLU A 311 -8.49 3.03 -3.13
CA GLU A 311 -9.38 1.89 -3.36
C GLU A 311 -9.15 0.77 -2.35
N HIS A 312 -7.89 0.37 -2.11
CA HIS A 312 -7.55 -0.63 -1.10
C HIS A 312 -7.93 -0.19 0.31
N ALA A 313 -7.68 1.08 0.65
CA ALA A 313 -8.08 1.66 1.92
C ALA A 313 -9.60 1.61 2.11
N ALA A 314 -10.37 2.09 1.13
CA ALA A 314 -11.83 2.14 1.18
C ALA A 314 -12.47 0.75 1.29
N LYS A 315 -11.98 -0.25 0.56
CA LYS A 315 -12.41 -1.66 0.69
C LYS A 315 -12.26 -2.20 2.12
N ASN A 316 -11.32 -1.65 2.87
CA ASN A 316 -11.02 -2.06 4.23
C ASN A 316 -11.60 -1.12 5.31
N GLY A 317 -12.44 -0.15 4.93
CA GLY A 317 -13.10 0.76 5.88
C GLY A 317 -12.19 1.89 6.38
N LEU A 318 -11.08 2.15 5.66
CA LEU A 318 -10.22 3.29 5.90
C LEU A 318 -10.60 4.41 4.92
N GLN A 319 -10.72 5.63 5.42
CA GLN A 319 -11.04 6.82 4.61
C GLN A 319 -9.83 7.74 4.51
N VAL A 320 -9.63 8.33 3.34
CA VAL A 320 -8.57 9.32 3.12
C VAL A 320 -8.80 10.51 4.04
N LYS A 321 -7.79 10.89 4.82
CA LYS A 321 -7.79 12.06 5.70
C LYS A 321 -6.99 13.20 5.11
N ALA A 322 -5.79 12.91 4.60
CA ALA A 322 -4.95 13.87 3.91
C ALA A 322 -4.15 13.17 2.80
N GLN A 323 -3.68 13.96 1.85
CA GLN A 323 -2.83 13.52 0.74
C GLN A 323 -1.83 14.61 0.39
N GLN A 324 -0.54 14.29 0.46
CA GLN A 324 0.53 15.20 0.07
C GLN A 324 1.40 14.57 -1.02
N TYR A 325 2.10 15.41 -1.79
CA TYR A 325 2.99 14.97 -2.87
C TYR A 325 4.30 15.73 -2.80
N LEU A 326 5.40 14.99 -2.90
CA LEU A 326 6.75 15.54 -2.89
C LEU A 326 7.44 15.17 -4.21
N ALA A 327 7.74 16.16 -5.02
CA ALA A 327 8.49 15.96 -6.26
C ALA A 327 9.99 16.02 -5.97
N GLN A 328 10.75 15.09 -6.53
CA GLN A 328 12.20 15.06 -6.40
C GLN A 328 12.90 15.37 -7.72
N ARG A 329 14.16 15.85 -7.62
CA ARG A 329 14.97 16.21 -8.80
C ARG A 329 15.41 15.00 -9.64
N ASN A 330 15.43 13.81 -9.04
CA ASN A 330 15.81 12.55 -9.68
C ASN A 330 14.66 11.90 -10.50
N GLY A 331 13.50 12.57 -10.58
CA GLY A 331 12.33 12.11 -11.35
C GLY A 331 11.37 11.23 -10.57
N PHE A 332 11.68 10.86 -9.33
CA PHE A 332 10.72 10.21 -8.45
C PHE A 332 9.74 11.24 -7.84
N ARG A 333 8.57 10.77 -7.51
CA ARG A 333 7.57 11.50 -6.73
C ARG A 333 7.14 10.63 -5.57
N VAL A 334 7.14 11.18 -4.37
CA VAL A 334 6.62 10.52 -3.17
C VAL A 334 5.22 11.06 -2.90
N GLN A 335 4.33 10.20 -2.48
CA GLN A 335 3.01 10.54 -1.95
C GLN A 335 2.96 10.17 -0.48
N ILE A 336 2.27 11.01 0.30
CA ILE A 336 2.05 10.77 1.72
C ILE A 336 0.54 10.81 1.96
N PRO A 337 -0.17 9.70 1.66
CA PRO A 337 -1.56 9.55 2.04
C PRO A 337 -1.68 9.20 3.52
N SER A 338 -2.69 9.75 4.19
CA SER A 338 -3.13 9.27 5.47
C SER A 338 -4.57 8.81 5.42
N PHE A 339 -4.87 7.73 6.16
CA PHE A 339 -6.17 7.08 6.17
C PHE A 339 -6.62 6.85 7.60
N GLU A 340 -7.85 7.19 7.92
CA GLU A 340 -8.46 6.98 9.22
C GLU A 340 -9.42 5.80 9.20
N LEU A 341 -9.32 4.91 10.20
CA LEU A 341 -10.25 3.79 10.34
C LEU A 341 -11.60 4.31 10.89
N VAL A 342 -12.60 4.32 10.01
CA VAL A 342 -13.94 4.78 10.39
C VAL A 342 -14.70 3.66 11.06
N THR A 343 -15.07 3.88 12.30
CA THR A 343 -16.05 3.02 12.97
C THR A 343 -17.43 3.38 12.43
N SER A 344 -18.12 2.44 11.77
CA SER A 344 -19.55 2.60 11.53
C SER A 344 -20.22 2.86 12.88
N LYS A 345 -20.87 4.02 13.03
CA LYS A 345 -21.76 4.22 14.19
C LYS A 345 -22.73 3.03 14.21
N PRO A 346 -22.94 2.36 15.38
CA PRO A 346 -24.02 1.41 15.45
C PRO A 346 -25.30 2.15 15.05
N SER A 347 -25.96 1.65 14.00
CA SER A 347 -27.30 2.10 13.64
C SER A 347 -28.15 1.95 14.90
N LEU A 348 -28.55 3.07 15.49
CA LEU A 348 -29.60 3.08 16.50
C LEU A 348 -30.85 2.50 15.84
N SER A 349 -31.09 1.22 16.09
CA SER A 349 -32.33 0.52 15.79
C SER A 349 -33.40 0.94 16.77
#